data_c8a1593670b979097b426d0d1daaa21d
#
_entry.id   c8a1593670b979097b426d0d1daaa21d
#
_cell.length_a   1.000
_cell.length_b   1.000
_cell.length_c   1.000
_cell.angle_alpha   90.00
_cell.angle_beta   90.00
_cell.angle_gamma   90.00
#
_symmetry.space_group_name_H-M   'P 1'
#
loop_
_entity.id
_entity.type
_entity.pdbx_description
1 polymer ?
#
loop_
_entity_poly.entity_id
_entity_poly.type
_entity_poly.pdbx_seq_one_letter_code
_entity_poly.pdbx_strand_id
1 'polypeptide(L)'
;LAAYYEGQPIHAYFHSSSGGHTESSENVWGNALPYLRGVADVDAQAPGSSWEKRFNARTLETLLTQKGKGVGVLKSLELSPLSQPGPDRTESGRVRQLQVAGDKRSLGLSGVQMRTLLDLPSALFDIRVVRAVPSELDVSVETSYGATVEKKMPVSLKEPAESGRWNDPARIHRIIRPAEDVVIFSGQGRGHGVGMSQWGARLLAEKNKYDYKQILQYYYQGITLKKAY
;
A
#
# COMPACT_ATOMS: atom_id res chain seq x y z
N LEU A 1 12.89 10.89 32.07
CA LEU A 1 13.98 10.60 31.13
C LEU A 1 13.63 11.19 29.76
N ALA A 2 14.63 11.76 29.10
CA ALA A 2 14.54 12.19 27.70
C ALA A 2 15.58 11.44 26.85
N ALA A 3 15.27 11.28 25.57
CA ALA A 3 16.14 10.62 24.60
C ALA A 3 16.97 11.68 23.86
N TYR A 4 18.27 11.44 23.74
CA TYR A 4 19.22 12.33 23.08
C TYR A 4 20.02 11.57 22.03
N TYR A 5 20.34 12.25 20.95
CA TYR A 5 21.29 11.81 19.95
C TYR A 5 22.35 12.91 19.77
N GLU A 6 23.64 12.58 19.89
CA GLU A 6 24.75 13.55 19.86
C GLU A 6 24.52 14.79 20.74
N GLY A 7 24.00 14.58 21.93
CA GLY A 7 23.75 15.65 22.92
C GLY A 7 22.49 16.51 22.67
N GLN A 8 21.76 16.29 21.60
CA GLN A 8 20.53 16.99 21.28
C GLN A 8 19.29 16.10 21.54
N PRO A 9 18.17 16.65 22.06
CA PRO A 9 16.92 15.90 22.14
C PRO A 9 16.47 15.40 20.78
N ILE A 10 15.99 14.15 20.70
CA ILE A 10 15.48 13.60 19.46
C ILE A 10 14.04 14.03 19.17
N HIS A 11 13.66 13.97 17.89
CA HIS A 11 12.25 13.94 17.49
C HIS A 11 11.73 12.50 17.61
N ALA A 12 11.09 12.16 18.71
CA ALA A 12 10.61 10.82 19.00
C ALA A 12 9.30 10.53 18.25
N TYR A 13 9.36 10.46 16.92
CA TYR A 13 8.20 10.13 16.10
C TYR A 13 7.72 8.71 16.36
N PHE A 14 6.40 8.53 16.36
CA PHE A 14 5.76 7.23 16.55
C PHE A 14 4.52 7.09 15.66
N HIS A 15 4.07 5.89 15.48
CA HIS A 15 2.90 5.55 14.66
C HIS A 15 2.17 4.33 15.26
N SER A 16 0.98 4.04 14.78
CA SER A 16 0.15 2.97 15.34
C SER A 16 0.74 1.57 15.11
N SER A 17 1.03 1.23 13.84
CA SER A 17 1.52 -0.10 13.46
C SER A 17 2.43 0.00 12.24
N SER A 18 3.59 -0.66 12.28
CA SER A 18 4.56 -0.65 11.19
C SER A 18 4.18 -1.60 10.04
N GLY A 19 3.44 -2.68 10.33
CA GLY A 19 3.17 -3.76 9.39
C GLY A 19 4.34 -4.74 9.24
N GLY A 20 5.24 -4.80 10.23
CA GLY A 20 6.36 -5.76 10.29
C GLY A 20 7.74 -5.15 10.05
N HIS A 21 7.83 -3.89 9.59
CA HIS A 21 9.09 -3.17 9.43
C HIS A 21 8.86 -1.66 9.50
N THR A 22 9.60 -0.95 10.32
CA THR A 22 9.54 0.52 10.35
C THR A 22 10.26 1.12 9.14
N GLU A 23 10.06 2.41 8.88
CA GLU A 23 10.62 3.10 7.72
C GLU A 23 11.70 4.09 8.14
N SER A 24 12.68 4.29 7.27
CA SER A 24 13.69 5.32 7.42
C SER A 24 13.12 6.71 7.12
N SER A 25 13.54 7.70 7.90
CA SER A 25 12.97 9.06 7.85
C SER A 25 13.07 9.73 6.48
N GLU A 26 14.16 9.51 5.74
CA GLU A 26 14.36 10.10 4.42
C GLU A 26 13.37 9.61 3.37
N ASN A 27 12.87 8.39 3.50
CA ASN A 27 11.89 7.85 2.58
C ASN A 27 10.49 8.48 2.75
N VAL A 28 10.25 9.14 3.89
CA VAL A 28 8.96 9.77 4.20
C VAL A 28 9.06 11.29 4.11
N TRP A 29 10.13 11.89 4.63
CA TRP A 29 10.27 13.34 4.77
C TRP A 29 11.46 13.94 3.99
N GLY A 30 12.26 13.11 3.32
CA GLY A 30 13.43 13.55 2.53
C GLY A 30 14.68 13.81 3.36
N ASN A 31 14.61 13.89 4.68
CA ASN A 31 15.74 14.13 5.58
C ASN A 31 16.14 12.86 6.32
N ALA A 32 17.40 12.47 6.19
CA ALA A 32 17.96 11.34 6.92
C ALA A 32 18.30 11.74 8.34
N LEU A 33 17.51 11.23 9.31
CA LEU A 33 17.84 11.34 10.72
C LEU A 33 18.52 10.05 11.19
N PRO A 34 19.78 10.11 11.68
CA PRO A 34 20.57 8.91 11.96
C PRO A 34 19.92 7.94 12.94
N TYR A 35 19.14 8.47 13.87
CA TYR A 35 18.43 7.69 14.89
C TYR A 35 17.03 7.20 14.43
N LEU A 36 16.56 7.54 13.22
CA LEU A 36 15.29 7.12 12.63
C LEU A 36 15.52 6.25 11.40
N ARG A 37 16.16 5.12 11.60
CA ARG A 37 16.38 4.08 10.60
C ARG A 37 15.27 3.04 10.67
N GLY A 38 14.95 2.45 9.52
CA GLY A 38 14.02 1.32 9.47
C GLY A 38 14.57 0.12 10.25
N VAL A 39 13.73 -0.51 11.05
CA VAL A 39 14.05 -1.75 11.79
C VAL A 39 12.93 -2.77 11.58
N ALA A 40 13.29 -4.06 11.62
CA ALA A 40 12.31 -5.14 11.63
C ALA A 40 11.37 -4.95 12.84
N ASP A 41 10.12 -5.38 12.71
CA ASP A 41 9.12 -5.20 13.78
C ASP A 41 8.27 -6.46 13.95
N VAL A 42 7.69 -6.62 15.12
CA VAL A 42 6.92 -7.81 15.51
C VAL A 42 5.42 -7.61 15.34
N ASP A 43 4.98 -6.51 14.76
CA ASP A 43 3.58 -6.07 14.71
C ASP A 43 2.84 -6.38 13.39
N ALA A 44 3.42 -7.18 12.50
CA ALA A 44 2.81 -7.53 11.21
C ALA A 44 1.39 -8.11 11.35
N GLN A 45 1.15 -8.87 12.43
CA GLN A 45 -0.14 -9.49 12.74
C GLN A 45 -0.93 -8.74 13.83
N ALA A 46 -0.57 -7.49 14.13
CA ALA A 46 -1.30 -6.69 15.10
C ALA A 46 -2.76 -6.47 14.67
N PRO A 47 -3.71 -6.40 15.61
CA PRO A 47 -5.10 -6.16 15.29
C PRO A 47 -5.30 -4.90 14.44
N GLY A 48 -5.98 -5.02 13.31
CA GLY A 48 -6.22 -3.92 12.37
C GLY A 48 -4.97 -3.47 11.59
N SER A 49 -3.87 -4.23 11.62
CA SER A 49 -2.69 -3.95 10.80
C SER A 49 -3.00 -4.12 9.31
N SER A 50 -3.67 -5.22 8.94
CA SER A 50 -4.10 -5.44 7.55
C SER A 50 -5.30 -4.59 7.19
N TRP A 51 -5.32 -4.09 5.95
CA TRP A 51 -6.40 -3.24 5.45
C TRP A 51 -6.58 -3.39 3.94
N GLU A 52 -7.76 -3.07 3.46
CA GLU A 52 -8.09 -3.02 2.03
C GLU A 52 -8.93 -1.77 1.75
N LYS A 53 -8.65 -1.07 0.65
CA LYS A 53 -9.48 0.00 0.08
C LYS A 53 -9.72 -0.26 -1.40
N ARG A 54 -10.96 -0.05 -1.82
CA ARG A 54 -11.42 -0.27 -3.20
C ARG A 54 -11.87 1.03 -3.82
N PHE A 55 -11.45 1.26 -5.05
CA PHE A 55 -11.87 2.40 -5.85
C PHE A 55 -12.28 1.92 -7.23
N ASN A 56 -13.45 2.33 -7.70
CA ASN A 56 -13.72 2.26 -9.12
C ASN A 56 -12.67 3.10 -9.87
N ALA A 57 -12.15 2.63 -11.00
CA ALA A 57 -11.07 3.30 -11.69
C ALA A 57 -11.42 4.74 -12.10
N ARG A 58 -12.69 5.01 -12.45
CA ARG A 58 -13.18 6.36 -12.72
C ARG A 58 -13.17 7.26 -11.48
N THR A 59 -13.50 6.73 -10.32
CA THR A 59 -13.37 7.47 -9.05
C THR A 59 -11.91 7.82 -8.77
N LEU A 60 -10.99 6.89 -9.03
CA LEU A 60 -9.57 7.14 -8.89
C LEU A 60 -9.08 8.26 -9.84
N GLU A 61 -9.51 8.26 -11.11
CA GLU A 61 -9.26 9.35 -12.07
C GLU A 61 -9.73 10.71 -11.53
N THR A 62 -10.94 10.74 -10.97
CA THR A 62 -11.53 11.97 -10.42
C THR A 62 -10.70 12.48 -9.24
N LEU A 63 -10.34 11.61 -8.31
CA LEU A 63 -9.52 11.97 -7.13
C LEU A 63 -8.13 12.48 -7.54
N LEU A 64 -7.47 11.81 -8.49
CA LEU A 64 -6.20 12.26 -9.05
C LEU A 64 -6.32 13.65 -9.66
N THR A 65 -7.38 13.90 -10.44
CA THR A 65 -7.62 15.18 -11.10
C THR A 65 -7.88 16.31 -10.09
N GLN A 66 -8.72 16.07 -9.08
CA GLN A 66 -9.04 17.04 -8.03
C GLN A 66 -7.80 17.46 -7.22
N LYS A 67 -6.82 16.57 -7.10
CA LYS A 67 -5.55 16.85 -6.41
C LYS A 67 -4.43 17.36 -7.35
N GLY A 68 -4.77 17.77 -8.57
CA GLY A 68 -3.79 18.28 -9.55
C GLY A 68 -2.86 17.21 -10.14
N LYS A 69 -3.19 15.93 -9.96
CA LYS A 69 -2.43 14.76 -10.43
C LYS A 69 -3.15 14.02 -11.57
N GLY A 70 -4.10 14.68 -12.24
CA GLY A 70 -4.85 14.08 -13.35
C GLY A 70 -3.95 13.61 -14.49
N VAL A 71 -4.19 12.42 -14.99
CA VAL A 71 -3.47 11.80 -16.11
C VAL A 71 -4.32 11.65 -17.37
N GLY A 72 -5.55 12.13 -17.32
CA GLY A 72 -6.60 11.83 -18.31
C GLY A 72 -7.30 10.53 -17.94
N VAL A 73 -7.73 9.76 -18.95
CA VAL A 73 -8.31 8.41 -18.74
C VAL A 73 -7.22 7.47 -18.25
N LEU A 74 -7.43 6.89 -17.09
CA LEU A 74 -6.46 5.98 -16.45
C LEU A 74 -6.30 4.70 -17.28
N LYS A 75 -5.06 4.33 -17.62
CA LYS A 75 -4.71 3.18 -18.46
C LYS A 75 -4.00 2.08 -17.69
N SER A 76 -3.08 2.44 -16.80
CA SER A 76 -2.36 1.47 -16.00
C SER A 76 -1.76 2.06 -14.74
N LEU A 77 -1.54 1.18 -13.77
CA LEU A 77 -0.75 1.39 -12.57
C LEU A 77 0.42 0.41 -12.61
N GLU A 78 1.65 0.87 -12.34
CA GLU A 78 2.82 0.00 -12.33
C GLU A 78 3.49 0.05 -10.96
N LEU A 79 3.57 -1.12 -10.32
CA LEU A 79 4.18 -1.32 -9.01
C LEU A 79 4.63 -2.78 -8.89
N SER A 80 5.86 -3.02 -8.45
CA SER A 80 6.31 -4.37 -8.16
C SER A 80 5.58 -4.95 -6.93
N PRO A 81 5.23 -6.25 -6.94
CA PRO A 81 4.55 -6.87 -5.81
C PRO A 81 5.45 -6.95 -4.58
N LEU A 82 4.87 -6.97 -3.39
CA LEU A 82 5.61 -7.14 -2.13
C LEU A 82 6.38 -8.45 -2.04
N SER A 83 5.88 -9.51 -2.71
CA SER A 83 6.55 -10.81 -2.78
C SER A 83 7.85 -10.78 -3.58
N GLN A 84 8.00 -9.80 -4.49
CA GLN A 84 9.18 -9.62 -5.34
C GLN A 84 9.47 -8.12 -5.52
N PRO A 85 9.94 -7.44 -4.44
CA PRO A 85 10.10 -6.00 -4.44
C PRO A 85 11.17 -5.54 -5.44
N GLY A 86 10.83 -4.50 -6.20
CA GLY A 86 11.73 -3.82 -7.14
C GLY A 86 12.25 -2.50 -6.57
N PRO A 87 12.93 -1.69 -7.40
CA PRO A 87 13.49 -0.39 -7.00
C PRO A 87 12.41 0.67 -6.69
N ASP A 88 11.17 0.41 -7.06
CA ASP A 88 9.97 1.19 -6.76
C ASP A 88 9.45 1.02 -5.32
N ARG A 89 10.15 0.18 -4.53
CA ARG A 89 9.89 0.00 -3.09
C ARG A 89 11.10 0.40 -2.25
N THR A 90 10.83 0.74 -1.00
CA THR A 90 11.86 0.94 0.03
C THR A 90 12.26 -0.42 0.63
N GLU A 91 13.29 -0.42 1.46
CA GLU A 91 13.74 -1.61 2.18
C GLU A 91 12.63 -2.20 3.08
N SER A 92 11.78 -1.35 3.64
CA SER A 92 10.63 -1.79 4.43
C SER A 92 9.47 -2.36 3.58
N GLY A 93 9.60 -2.41 2.25
CA GLY A 93 8.56 -2.81 1.31
C GLY A 93 7.55 -1.71 0.96
N ARG A 94 7.63 -0.53 1.60
CA ARG A 94 6.72 0.58 1.28
C ARG A 94 6.95 1.10 -0.13
N VAL A 95 5.89 1.65 -0.71
CA VAL A 95 5.96 2.20 -2.07
C VAL A 95 6.84 3.44 -2.08
N ARG A 96 7.96 3.36 -2.79
CA ARG A 96 8.82 4.51 -3.10
C ARG A 96 8.21 5.31 -4.22
N GLN A 97 7.79 4.62 -5.28
CA GLN A 97 7.21 5.26 -6.46
C GLN A 97 6.25 4.32 -7.19
N LEU A 98 5.01 4.75 -7.33
CA LEU A 98 3.99 4.14 -8.17
C LEU A 98 3.92 4.91 -9.50
N GLN A 99 4.02 4.23 -10.63
CA GLN A 99 3.76 4.83 -11.94
C GLN A 99 2.28 4.77 -12.24
N VAL A 100 1.70 5.94 -12.56
CA VAL A 100 0.30 6.11 -12.93
C VAL A 100 0.26 6.61 -14.38
N ALA A 101 -0.22 5.80 -15.30
CA ALA A 101 -0.28 6.16 -16.71
C ALA A 101 -1.73 6.37 -17.17
N GLY A 102 -1.96 7.45 -17.88
CA GLY A 102 -3.22 7.76 -18.56
C GLY A 102 -3.02 8.05 -20.03
N ASP A 103 -4.08 8.47 -20.69
CA ASP A 103 -4.07 8.82 -22.13
C ASP A 103 -3.40 10.17 -22.41
N LYS A 104 -3.28 11.05 -21.42
CA LYS A 104 -2.67 12.38 -21.57
C LYS A 104 -1.24 12.45 -21.07
N ARG A 105 -0.91 11.72 -20.01
CA ARG A 105 0.45 11.70 -19.43
C ARG A 105 0.63 10.55 -18.45
N SER A 106 1.89 10.33 -18.07
CA SER A 106 2.25 9.43 -16.95
C SER A 106 2.88 10.23 -15.83
N LEU A 107 2.67 9.79 -14.59
CA LEU A 107 3.20 10.40 -13.37
C LEU A 107 3.77 9.32 -12.44
N GLY A 108 4.93 9.62 -11.83
CA GLY A 108 5.40 8.89 -10.66
C GLY A 108 4.85 9.53 -9.38
N LEU A 109 4.15 8.77 -8.56
CA LEU A 109 3.64 9.21 -7.26
C LEU A 109 4.27 8.40 -6.14
N SER A 110 4.77 9.07 -5.09
CA SER A 110 5.30 8.35 -3.93
C SER A 110 4.18 7.67 -3.12
N GLY A 111 4.53 6.63 -2.37
CA GLY A 111 3.57 5.98 -1.47
C GLY A 111 2.98 6.94 -0.44
N VAL A 112 3.76 7.93 0.01
CA VAL A 112 3.28 9.00 0.90
C VAL A 112 2.24 9.88 0.21
N GLN A 113 2.48 10.24 -1.07
CA GLN A 113 1.51 10.99 -1.87
C GLN A 113 0.23 10.18 -2.10
N MET A 114 0.35 8.90 -2.46
CA MET A 114 -0.80 8.00 -2.64
C MET A 114 -1.60 7.84 -1.35
N ARG A 115 -0.89 7.65 -0.22
CA ARG A 115 -1.52 7.58 1.10
C ARG A 115 -2.36 8.81 1.40
N THR A 116 -1.82 10.00 1.18
CA THR A 116 -2.53 11.27 1.44
C THR A 116 -3.69 11.49 0.44
N LEU A 117 -3.48 11.14 -0.83
CA LEU A 117 -4.45 11.37 -1.90
C LEU A 117 -5.69 10.48 -1.73
N LEU A 118 -5.49 9.22 -1.37
CA LEU A 118 -6.55 8.21 -1.26
C LEU A 118 -6.93 7.91 0.20
N ASP A 119 -6.38 8.65 1.16
CA ASP A 119 -6.55 8.40 2.59
C ASP A 119 -6.25 6.93 2.96
N LEU A 120 -5.14 6.38 2.45
CA LEU A 120 -4.72 5.02 2.78
C LEU A 120 -4.14 4.98 4.20
N PRO A 121 -4.33 3.88 4.94
CA PRO A 121 -3.78 3.75 6.29
C PRO A 121 -2.25 3.83 6.35
N SER A 122 -1.55 3.32 5.34
CA SER A 122 -0.08 3.33 5.24
C SER A 122 0.38 3.44 3.79
N ALA A 123 1.70 3.57 3.57
CA ALA A 123 2.34 3.47 2.26
C ALA A 123 2.83 2.03 1.95
N LEU A 124 2.57 1.06 2.82
CA LEU A 124 2.89 -0.35 2.64
C LEU A 124 1.67 -1.05 2.03
N PHE A 125 1.62 -1.16 0.72
CA PHE A 125 0.49 -1.75 0.01
C PHE A 125 0.89 -2.41 -1.31
N ASP A 126 0.03 -3.32 -1.76
CA ASP A 126 -0.04 -3.85 -3.12
C ASP A 126 -1.29 -3.36 -3.84
N ILE A 127 -1.29 -3.54 -5.16
CA ILE A 127 -2.41 -3.15 -6.02
C ILE A 127 -2.89 -4.38 -6.77
N ARG A 128 -4.21 -4.49 -6.92
CA ARG A 128 -4.87 -5.46 -7.77
C ARG A 128 -5.99 -4.77 -8.54
N VAL A 129 -6.11 -5.06 -9.83
CA VAL A 129 -7.25 -4.61 -10.64
C VAL A 129 -8.16 -5.80 -10.90
N VAL A 130 -9.41 -5.69 -10.49
CA VAL A 130 -10.45 -6.68 -10.74
C VAL A 130 -11.53 -6.09 -11.63
N ARG A 131 -12.02 -6.92 -12.54
CA ARG A 131 -13.13 -6.58 -13.41
C ARG A 131 -14.42 -7.12 -12.83
N ALA A 132 -15.44 -6.28 -12.75
CA ALA A 132 -16.77 -6.78 -12.52
C ALA A 132 -17.19 -7.61 -13.75
N VAL A 133 -17.43 -8.88 -13.55
CA VAL A 133 -18.03 -9.71 -14.59
C VAL A 133 -19.55 -9.60 -14.39
N PRO A 134 -20.32 -9.24 -15.41
CA PRO A 134 -21.76 -9.21 -15.29
C PRO A 134 -22.27 -10.59 -14.89
N SER A 135 -23.23 -10.64 -13.99
CA SER A 135 -23.87 -11.88 -13.57
C SER A 135 -24.63 -12.58 -14.68
N GLU A 136 -24.98 -11.83 -15.72
CA GLU A 136 -25.69 -12.29 -16.89
C GLU A 136 -25.07 -11.68 -18.16
N LEU A 137 -25.01 -12.45 -19.23
CA LEU A 137 -24.66 -11.99 -20.58
C LEU A 137 -25.89 -12.03 -21.46
N ASP A 138 -26.14 -10.94 -22.19
CA ASP A 138 -27.11 -10.95 -23.29
C ASP A 138 -26.46 -11.66 -24.48
N VAL A 139 -26.96 -12.83 -24.83
CA VAL A 139 -26.46 -13.65 -25.94
C VAL A 139 -27.50 -13.63 -27.05
N SER A 140 -27.13 -13.08 -28.19
CA SER A 140 -27.94 -13.18 -29.41
C SER A 140 -27.55 -14.42 -30.19
N VAL A 141 -28.48 -15.33 -30.35
CA VAL A 141 -28.29 -16.54 -31.15
C VAL A 141 -29.07 -16.42 -32.45
N GLU A 142 -28.38 -16.44 -33.55
CA GLU A 142 -28.99 -16.49 -34.86
C GLU A 142 -29.30 -17.97 -35.22
N THR A 143 -30.58 -18.24 -35.43
CA THR A 143 -31.02 -19.60 -35.80
C THR A 143 -30.74 -19.84 -37.28
N SER A 144 -30.65 -21.12 -37.71
CA SER A 144 -30.45 -21.52 -39.10
C SER A 144 -31.58 -21.04 -40.04
N TYR A 145 -32.66 -20.51 -39.51
CA TYR A 145 -33.81 -19.93 -40.24
C TYR A 145 -33.84 -18.41 -40.23
N GLY A 146 -32.73 -17.74 -39.79
CA GLY A 146 -32.59 -16.29 -39.81
C GLY A 146 -33.33 -15.57 -38.68
N ALA A 147 -33.88 -16.28 -37.69
CA ALA A 147 -34.47 -15.65 -36.54
C ALA A 147 -33.43 -15.40 -35.47
N THR A 148 -33.37 -14.18 -34.94
CA THR A 148 -32.48 -13.83 -33.80
C THR A 148 -33.25 -14.04 -32.52
N VAL A 149 -32.70 -14.84 -31.59
CA VAL A 149 -33.24 -15.04 -30.24
C VAL A 149 -32.26 -14.45 -29.24
N GLU A 150 -32.73 -13.44 -28.51
CA GLU A 150 -31.97 -12.86 -27.40
C GLU A 150 -32.26 -13.67 -26.12
N LYS A 151 -31.21 -14.13 -25.47
CA LYS A 151 -31.31 -14.88 -24.23
C LYS A 151 -30.28 -14.36 -23.20
N LYS A 152 -30.75 -14.06 -22.01
CA LYS A 152 -29.87 -13.82 -20.86
C LYS A 152 -29.33 -15.13 -20.34
N MET A 153 -28.04 -15.28 -20.35
CA MET A 153 -27.36 -16.48 -19.82
C MET A 153 -26.62 -16.09 -18.55
N PRO A 154 -26.85 -16.84 -17.44
CA PRO A 154 -26.08 -16.60 -16.22
C PRO A 154 -24.60 -16.93 -16.46
N VAL A 155 -23.72 -16.00 -16.09
CA VAL A 155 -22.27 -16.22 -16.14
C VAL A 155 -21.84 -16.88 -14.84
N SER A 156 -21.64 -18.20 -14.88
CA SER A 156 -20.98 -18.90 -13.79
C SER A 156 -19.48 -18.85 -14.03
N LEU A 157 -18.80 -17.89 -13.40
CA LEU A 157 -17.36 -17.94 -13.28
C LEU A 157 -17.03 -18.94 -12.19
N LYS A 158 -16.49 -20.08 -12.56
CA LYS A 158 -15.57 -20.77 -11.67
C LYS A 158 -14.43 -19.79 -11.42
N GLU A 159 -14.17 -19.43 -10.17
CA GLU A 159 -12.94 -18.74 -9.84
C GLU A 159 -11.82 -19.48 -10.59
N PRO A 160 -10.98 -18.78 -11.35
CA PRO A 160 -9.86 -19.45 -11.96
C PRO A 160 -9.12 -20.09 -10.78
N ALA A 161 -9.08 -21.43 -10.77
CA ALA A 161 -8.16 -22.13 -9.90
C ALA A 161 -6.85 -21.36 -10.04
N GLU A 162 -6.16 -21.11 -8.94
CA GLU A 162 -4.84 -20.45 -8.90
C GLU A 162 -3.87 -21.23 -9.83
N SER A 163 -4.17 -21.19 -11.11
CA SER A 163 -3.39 -21.82 -12.14
C SER A 163 -2.35 -20.80 -12.58
N GLY A 164 -1.11 -21.09 -12.21
CA GLY A 164 0.11 -20.32 -12.39
C GLY A 164 0.46 -19.84 -13.82
N ARG A 165 -0.52 -19.43 -14.61
CA ARG A 165 -0.33 -18.76 -15.91
C ARG A 165 -0.74 -17.28 -15.90
N TRP A 166 -1.40 -16.82 -14.83
CA TRP A 166 -1.66 -15.39 -14.62
C TRP A 166 -0.80 -14.80 -13.48
N ASN A 167 0.10 -15.62 -12.92
CA ASN A 167 1.20 -15.23 -12.04
C ASN A 167 2.45 -14.84 -12.83
N ASP A 168 2.31 -14.14 -13.94
CA ASP A 168 3.28 -13.10 -14.20
C ASP A 168 3.10 -12.14 -13.03
N PRO A 169 4.11 -11.86 -12.19
CA PRO A 169 4.01 -10.83 -11.17
C PRO A 169 3.79 -9.53 -11.91
N ALA A 170 2.53 -9.26 -12.21
CA ALA A 170 2.17 -8.20 -13.13
C ALA A 170 2.51 -6.89 -12.43
N ARG A 171 3.73 -6.45 -12.62
CA ARG A 171 4.18 -5.12 -12.27
C ARG A 171 3.26 -4.06 -12.87
N ILE A 172 2.59 -4.39 -13.98
CA ILE A 172 1.69 -3.50 -14.71
C ILE A 172 0.25 -3.95 -14.56
N HIS A 173 -0.54 -3.19 -13.81
CA HIS A 173 -1.98 -3.39 -13.64
C HIS A 173 -2.74 -2.57 -14.67
N ARG A 174 -3.23 -3.22 -15.73
CA ARG A 174 -3.94 -2.56 -16.84
C ARG A 174 -5.39 -2.28 -16.47
N ILE A 175 -5.85 -1.08 -16.81
CA ILE A 175 -7.25 -0.65 -16.71
C ILE A 175 -7.80 -0.58 -18.12
N ILE A 176 -8.80 -1.40 -18.42
CA ILE A 176 -9.41 -1.52 -19.75
C ILE A 176 -10.77 -0.85 -19.80
N ARG A 177 -11.55 -1.00 -18.72
CA ARG A 177 -12.89 -0.42 -18.59
C ARG A 177 -12.98 0.44 -17.33
N PRO A 178 -12.59 1.73 -17.37
CA PRO A 178 -12.52 2.58 -16.19
C PRO A 178 -13.84 2.70 -15.40
N ALA A 179 -14.98 2.51 -16.07
CA ALA A 179 -16.28 2.51 -15.41
C ALA A 179 -16.61 1.22 -14.64
N GLU A 180 -15.95 0.10 -14.97
CA GLU A 180 -16.24 -1.23 -14.45
C GLU A 180 -15.07 -1.78 -13.61
N ASP A 181 -13.83 -1.47 -14.01
CA ASP A 181 -12.64 -1.95 -13.33
C ASP A 181 -12.53 -1.33 -11.93
N VAL A 182 -12.26 -2.17 -10.94
CA VAL A 182 -12.04 -1.78 -9.55
C VAL A 182 -10.58 -1.97 -9.21
N VAL A 183 -9.95 -0.91 -8.75
CA VAL A 183 -8.59 -0.90 -8.22
C VAL A 183 -8.65 -1.16 -6.72
N ILE A 184 -8.02 -2.22 -6.29
CA ILE A 184 -7.94 -2.64 -4.90
C ILE A 184 -6.53 -2.36 -4.40
N PHE A 185 -6.44 -1.57 -3.34
CA PHE A 185 -5.23 -1.34 -2.57
C PHE A 185 -5.33 -2.20 -1.30
N SER A 186 -4.44 -3.16 -1.15
CA SER A 186 -4.35 -4.01 0.04
C SER A 186 -3.00 -3.81 0.71
N GLY A 187 -3.00 -3.60 2.01
CA GLY A 187 -1.77 -3.24 2.70
C GLY A 187 -1.75 -3.58 4.17
N GLN A 188 -0.64 -3.20 4.80
CA GLN A 188 -0.39 -3.43 6.21
C GLN A 188 0.12 -2.16 6.90
N GLY A 189 -0.05 -2.13 8.22
CA GLY A 189 0.38 -1.02 9.05
C GLY A 189 -0.56 0.19 9.02
N ARG A 190 -0.37 1.09 9.98
CA ARG A 190 -1.14 2.34 10.12
C ARG A 190 -0.22 3.47 10.58
N GLY A 191 -0.15 4.51 9.77
CA GLY A 191 0.69 5.68 10.01
C GLY A 191 1.82 5.81 9.00
N HIS A 192 2.77 6.69 9.30
CA HIS A 192 3.91 6.98 8.43
C HIS A 192 5.01 5.89 8.46
N GLY A 193 5.03 5.06 9.48
CA GLY A 193 5.98 3.96 9.63
C GLY A 193 7.32 4.33 10.26
N VAL A 194 7.64 5.60 10.48
CA VAL A 194 8.95 6.04 11.01
C VAL A 194 8.97 6.05 12.53
N GLY A 195 10.08 5.62 13.13
CA GLY A 195 10.29 5.58 14.57
C GLY A 195 9.49 4.46 15.24
N MET A 196 8.96 4.70 16.44
CA MET A 196 8.36 3.67 17.28
C MET A 196 6.95 3.26 16.81
N SER A 197 6.73 1.95 16.61
CA SER A 197 5.40 1.39 16.48
C SER A 197 4.77 1.20 17.86
N GLN A 198 3.54 1.67 18.07
CA GLN A 198 2.81 1.47 19.33
C GLN A 198 2.50 -0.02 19.57
N TRP A 199 2.02 -0.73 18.52
CA TRP A 199 1.78 -2.16 18.60
C TRP A 199 3.07 -2.96 18.75
N GLY A 200 4.13 -2.57 18.02
CA GLY A 200 5.43 -3.23 18.16
C GLY A 200 6.02 -3.06 19.55
N ALA A 201 6.00 -1.84 20.10
CA ALA A 201 6.45 -1.57 21.47
C ALA A 201 5.70 -2.43 22.50
N ARG A 202 4.37 -2.52 22.36
CA ARG A 202 3.54 -3.38 23.21
C ARG A 202 3.97 -4.86 23.11
N LEU A 203 4.11 -5.38 21.90
CA LEU A 203 4.47 -6.78 21.68
C LEU A 203 5.89 -7.10 22.13
N LEU A 204 6.84 -6.17 21.97
CA LEU A 204 8.19 -6.31 22.52
C LEU A 204 8.17 -6.41 24.04
N ALA A 205 7.34 -5.60 24.72
CA ALA A 205 7.17 -5.70 26.18
C ALA A 205 6.49 -7.01 26.59
N GLU A 206 5.39 -7.38 25.95
CA GLU A 206 4.58 -8.55 26.34
C GLU A 206 5.29 -9.88 26.03
N LYS A 207 5.85 -10.03 24.83
CA LYS A 207 6.43 -11.29 24.35
C LYS A 207 7.92 -11.40 24.60
N ASN A 208 8.70 -10.35 24.35
CA ASN A 208 10.14 -10.34 24.44
C ASN A 208 10.64 -9.85 25.82
N LYS A 209 9.73 -9.37 26.69
CA LYS A 209 10.04 -8.87 28.03
C LYS A 209 10.99 -7.65 28.02
N TYR A 210 10.99 -6.88 26.92
CA TYR A 210 11.78 -5.66 26.84
C TYR A 210 11.25 -4.62 27.84
N ASP A 211 12.16 -3.97 28.55
CA ASP A 211 11.83 -2.78 29.31
C ASP A 211 11.70 -1.56 28.39
N TYR A 212 11.19 -0.45 28.93
CA TYR A 212 10.96 0.77 28.12
C TYR A 212 12.26 1.35 27.55
N LYS A 213 13.42 1.14 28.19
CA LYS A 213 14.72 1.62 27.68
C LYS A 213 15.15 0.81 26.47
N GLN A 214 15.03 -0.50 26.55
CA GLN A 214 15.29 -1.41 25.44
C GLN A 214 14.39 -1.14 24.25
N ILE A 215 13.09 -0.87 24.48
CA ILE A 215 12.13 -0.52 23.44
C ILE A 215 12.52 0.80 22.77
N LEU A 216 12.84 1.85 23.52
CA LEU A 216 13.25 3.12 22.95
C LEU A 216 14.55 3.00 22.14
N GLN A 217 15.55 2.27 22.64
CA GLN A 217 16.81 2.04 21.93
C GLN A 217 16.66 1.13 20.70
N TYR A 218 15.63 0.28 20.68
CA TYR A 218 15.31 -0.54 19.53
C TYR A 218 14.83 0.31 18.34
N TYR A 219 13.90 1.23 18.60
CA TYR A 219 13.32 2.05 17.54
C TYR A 219 14.13 3.31 17.20
N TYR A 220 14.86 3.86 18.18
CA TYR A 220 15.69 5.05 18.00
C TYR A 220 17.15 4.67 18.19
N GLN A 221 17.83 4.47 17.08
CA GLN A 221 19.19 3.91 17.09
C GLN A 221 20.22 4.92 17.58
N GLY A 222 21.19 4.45 18.38
CA GLY A 222 22.30 5.27 18.86
C GLY A 222 21.92 6.35 19.88
N ILE A 223 20.73 6.31 20.45
CA ILE A 223 20.29 7.27 21.46
C ILE A 223 20.86 6.98 22.84
N THR A 224 20.96 8.04 23.63
CA THR A 224 21.23 7.96 25.09
C THR A 224 19.99 8.44 25.85
N LEU A 225 19.67 7.79 26.96
CA LEU A 225 18.59 8.17 27.85
C LEU A 225 19.16 8.87 29.08
N LYS A 226 18.80 10.14 29.31
CA LYS A 226 19.26 10.95 30.43
C LYS A 226 18.09 11.55 31.19
N LYS A 227 18.31 11.91 32.47
CA LYS A 227 17.35 12.76 33.19
C LYS A 227 17.27 14.12 32.48
N ALA A 228 16.08 14.63 32.28
CA ALA A 228 15.87 15.89 31.58
C ALA A 228 16.23 17.11 32.48
N TYR A 229 16.31 16.88 33.77
CA TYR A 229 16.67 17.88 34.83
C TYR A 229 17.07 17.15 36.11
#